data_636df27b50394cbf8daa5ae5942f4822
#
_entry.id   636df27b50394cbf8daa5ae5942f4822
#
_cell.length_a   1.000
_cell.length_b   1.000
_cell.length_c   1.000
_cell.angle_alpha   90.00
_cell.angle_beta   90.00
_cell.angle_gamma   90.00
#
_symmetry.space_group_name_H-M   'P 1'
#
loop_
_entity.id
_entity.type
_entity.pdbx_description
1 polymer ?
#
loop_
_entity_poly.entity_id
_entity_poly.type
_entity_poly.pdbx_seq_one_letter_code
_entity_poly.pdbx_strand_id
1 'polypeptide(L)'
;MTDEDGWLQGQQLLELLAVVSSYPDEESAMRGAAERAAQALEAEVAAVVFGDRVAACVGFPIGQVPEPELVAVAHAEQEKLDVPGVGGCEAVAADWGGTHPGYLVLARWGEAFTVQERNLVRGMARLLELTLTMLRALQRSERQAAENAELAKSLRQRQRLVEHLFDIQRAISRRRPLAQILDMITGAAQDLLGDEIVGLWLRDSSEGDETKLVAHVGLRTEAARRRPTVPLVEAGAAGQAMLTDDVVVLHGYAETSTLIAELTDGRLCASMAAPVHDSGTVTGSLMVGSHRQTRAYTASDVQTLRAFAEHVSLALTDANTVDRMYQAFHDSLTGLASRGLFLEQLAKRLGAAEHEAKRVALLFIDLDRFKAVNDSLGHAAGDDLLTITAGRLKSQLRATDVAARFGGDEFAVLLYGVATATDAARVAERILRTLGEPMPIAGRQLRVNASIGIALSTPGMPDPADLMRRADVAMYQAKRNGRGRLEIFADEMLLSFPHE
;
A
#
# COMPACT_ATOMS: atom_id res chain seq x y z
N MET A 1 78.46 9.74 21.87
CA MET A 1 77.03 9.99 21.59
C MET A 1 76.49 10.83 22.72
N THR A 2 76.37 12.08 22.56
CA THR A 2 75.97 13.00 23.58
C THR A 2 74.41 12.94 23.70
N ASP A 3 73.92 13.10 24.90
CA ASP A 3 72.44 13.09 25.20
C ASP A 3 71.66 14.15 24.39
N GLU A 4 72.36 15.19 23.91
CA GLU A 4 71.84 16.27 23.08
C GLU A 4 71.43 15.81 21.64
N ASP A 5 72.19 14.87 21.00
CA ASP A 5 71.88 14.41 19.65
C ASP A 5 70.59 13.54 19.63
N GLY A 6 70.37 12.73 20.66
CA GLY A 6 69.18 11.91 20.81
C GLY A 6 67.93 12.75 21.08
N TRP A 7 68.07 13.84 21.80
CA TRP A 7 66.95 14.77 22.11
C TRP A 7 66.53 15.53 20.84
N LEU A 8 67.50 16.00 20.01
CA LEU A 8 67.22 16.71 18.75
C LEU A 8 66.49 15.81 17.72
N GLN A 9 66.89 14.54 17.60
CA GLN A 9 66.20 13.57 16.75
C GLN A 9 64.77 13.30 17.22
N GLY A 10 64.57 13.16 18.54
CA GLY A 10 63.22 12.99 19.12
C GLY A 10 62.32 14.18 18.84
N GLN A 11 62.85 15.41 18.90
CA GLN A 11 62.08 16.61 18.58
C GLN A 11 61.66 16.65 17.09
N GLN A 12 62.57 16.34 16.18
CA GLN A 12 62.27 16.30 14.72
C GLN A 12 61.21 15.26 14.36
N LEU A 13 61.18 14.10 15.05
CA LEU A 13 60.14 13.07 14.85
C LEU A 13 58.77 13.52 15.40
N LEU A 14 58.75 14.22 16.57
CA LEU A 14 57.51 14.78 17.11
C LEU A 14 56.94 15.90 16.24
N GLU A 15 57.80 16.75 15.69
CA GLU A 15 57.38 17.79 14.77
C GLU A 15 56.81 17.20 13.47
N LEU A 16 57.45 16.15 12.90
CA LEU A 16 56.91 15.43 11.76
C LEU A 16 55.56 14.83 12.08
N LEU A 17 55.41 14.14 13.22
CA LEU A 17 54.14 13.54 13.64
C LEU A 17 53.05 14.59 13.77
N ALA A 18 53.35 15.73 14.37
CA ALA A 18 52.38 16.83 14.53
C ALA A 18 51.92 17.37 13.16
N VAL A 19 52.82 17.54 12.21
CA VAL A 19 52.52 18.02 10.86
C VAL A 19 51.67 16.99 10.11
N VAL A 20 52.13 15.73 10.04
CA VAL A 20 51.47 14.69 9.24
C VAL A 20 50.11 14.34 9.79
N SER A 21 49.93 14.35 11.12
CA SER A 21 48.62 14.09 11.77
C SER A 21 47.60 15.22 11.60
N SER A 22 48.01 16.42 11.16
CA SER A 22 47.10 17.54 10.95
C SER A 22 46.38 17.50 9.60
N TYR A 23 46.82 16.66 8.67
CA TYR A 23 46.21 16.57 7.35
C TYR A 23 45.05 15.63 7.31
N PRO A 24 43.99 15.98 6.52
CA PRO A 24 42.76 15.18 6.47
C PRO A 24 42.84 14.00 5.49
N ASP A 25 43.84 13.97 4.62
CA ASP A 25 43.98 12.98 3.55
C ASP A 25 45.43 12.51 3.35
N GLU A 26 45.59 11.34 2.69
CA GLU A 26 46.88 10.71 2.51
C GLU A 26 47.85 11.54 1.61
N GLU A 27 47.33 12.18 0.56
CA GLU A 27 48.17 12.93 -0.38
C GLU A 27 48.82 14.14 0.30
N SER A 28 48.00 14.88 1.07
CA SER A 28 48.47 16.02 1.85
C SER A 28 49.46 15.58 2.95
N ALA A 29 49.18 14.46 3.61
CA ALA A 29 50.05 13.90 4.64
C ALA A 29 51.40 13.46 4.08
N MET A 30 51.42 12.80 2.92
CA MET A 30 52.66 12.41 2.25
C MET A 30 53.50 13.60 1.79
N ARG A 31 52.85 14.63 1.23
CA ARG A 31 53.54 15.86 0.81
C ARG A 31 54.13 16.60 2.01
N GLY A 32 53.34 16.78 3.08
CA GLY A 32 53.80 17.38 4.32
C GLY A 32 54.95 16.62 4.99
N ALA A 33 54.91 15.27 4.93
CA ALA A 33 56.01 14.45 5.43
C ALA A 33 57.29 14.65 4.61
N ALA A 34 57.17 14.67 3.28
CA ALA A 34 58.32 14.94 2.40
C ALA A 34 58.92 16.34 2.64
N GLU A 35 58.07 17.38 2.75
CA GLU A 35 58.50 18.75 3.08
C GLU A 35 59.25 18.81 4.41
N ARG A 36 58.65 18.21 5.44
CA ARG A 36 59.27 18.25 6.77
C ARG A 36 60.55 17.46 6.87
N ALA A 37 60.62 16.30 6.17
CA ALA A 37 61.81 15.49 6.12
C ALA A 37 62.97 16.22 5.37
N ALA A 38 62.65 16.88 4.26
CA ALA A 38 63.60 17.72 3.53
C ALA A 38 64.15 18.85 4.39
N GLN A 39 63.29 19.56 5.10
CA GLN A 39 63.69 20.65 6.03
C GLN A 39 64.56 20.15 7.18
N ALA A 40 64.20 19.01 7.80
CA ALA A 40 64.89 18.47 8.97
C ALA A 40 66.32 17.99 8.63
N LEU A 41 66.57 17.62 7.39
CA LEU A 41 67.85 17.05 6.92
C LEU A 41 68.60 17.92 5.89
N GLU A 42 68.14 19.18 5.75
CA GLU A 42 68.71 20.15 4.80
C GLU A 42 68.84 19.53 3.39
N ALA A 43 67.86 18.74 2.97
CA ALA A 43 67.77 18.09 1.67
C ALA A 43 67.10 19.01 0.65
N GLU A 44 67.59 19.08 -0.57
CA GLU A 44 67.05 19.85 -1.68
C GLU A 44 65.77 19.27 -2.16
N VAL A 45 65.62 17.93 -2.07
CA VAL A 45 64.42 17.22 -2.54
C VAL A 45 64.04 16.08 -1.59
N ALA A 46 62.76 15.84 -1.52
CA ALA A 46 62.23 14.64 -0.88
C ALA A 46 61.04 14.08 -1.68
N ALA A 47 60.85 12.77 -1.60
CA ALA A 47 59.76 12.07 -2.25
C ALA A 47 59.25 10.90 -1.42
N VAL A 48 57.96 10.59 -1.58
CA VAL A 48 57.34 9.39 -1.09
C VAL A 48 57.00 8.51 -2.29
N VAL A 49 57.50 7.28 -2.27
CA VAL A 49 57.41 6.32 -3.37
C VAL A 49 56.61 5.08 -2.92
N PHE A 50 55.65 4.65 -3.71
CA PHE A 50 54.92 3.39 -3.52
C PHE A 50 55.12 2.49 -4.75
N GLY A 51 55.75 1.35 -4.58
CA GLY A 51 56.13 0.50 -5.69
C GLY A 51 56.97 1.29 -6.71
N ASP A 52 56.53 1.36 -7.96
CA ASP A 52 57.19 2.08 -9.05
C ASP A 52 56.62 3.47 -9.34
N ARG A 53 55.92 4.09 -8.38
CA ARG A 53 55.27 5.40 -8.55
C ARG A 53 55.63 6.39 -7.46
N VAL A 54 55.89 7.60 -7.85
CA VAL A 54 56.08 8.73 -6.92
C VAL A 54 54.70 9.23 -6.50
N ALA A 55 54.35 9.08 -5.22
CA ALA A 55 53.05 9.50 -4.66
C ALA A 55 53.05 10.97 -4.23
N ALA A 56 54.16 11.47 -3.73
CA ALA A 56 54.35 12.87 -3.40
C ALA A 56 55.83 13.22 -3.54
N CYS A 57 56.12 14.46 -3.90
CA CYS A 57 57.50 14.96 -3.98
C CYS A 57 57.54 16.47 -3.72
N VAL A 58 58.67 16.95 -3.26
CA VAL A 58 58.94 18.36 -2.99
C VAL A 58 60.37 18.72 -3.42
N GLY A 59 60.62 20.00 -3.73
CA GLY A 59 61.93 20.51 -4.14
C GLY A 59 62.24 20.41 -5.63
N PHE A 60 61.37 19.77 -6.45
CA PHE A 60 61.55 19.68 -7.88
C PHE A 60 60.85 20.82 -8.62
N PRO A 61 61.43 21.32 -9.74
CA PRO A 61 60.69 22.22 -10.62
C PRO A 61 59.46 21.55 -11.23
N ILE A 62 58.43 22.34 -11.48
CA ILE A 62 57.17 21.85 -12.02
C ILE A 62 57.39 21.07 -13.33
N GLY A 63 56.92 19.79 -13.36
CA GLY A 63 57.04 18.93 -14.55
C GLY A 63 58.43 18.33 -14.80
N GLN A 64 59.37 18.49 -13.88
CA GLN A 64 60.71 17.94 -13.99
C GLN A 64 61.07 16.95 -12.89
N VAL A 65 60.12 16.16 -12.46
CA VAL A 65 60.36 15.12 -11.46
C VAL A 65 60.96 13.89 -12.12
N PRO A 66 62.16 13.46 -11.72
CA PRO A 66 62.82 12.28 -12.29
C PRO A 66 62.26 11.01 -11.63
N GLU A 67 61.05 10.63 -11.98
CA GLU A 67 60.36 9.49 -11.34
C GLU A 67 61.15 8.18 -11.44
N PRO A 68 61.74 7.79 -12.60
CA PRO A 68 62.49 6.53 -12.69
C PRO A 68 63.71 6.49 -11.77
N GLU A 69 64.44 7.60 -11.65
CA GLU A 69 65.62 7.71 -10.80
C GLU A 69 65.22 7.70 -9.31
N LEU A 70 64.10 8.34 -8.93
CA LEU A 70 63.60 8.30 -7.57
C LEU A 70 63.17 6.87 -7.18
N VAL A 71 62.56 6.13 -8.08
CA VAL A 71 62.22 4.72 -7.89
C VAL A 71 63.49 3.87 -7.77
N ALA A 72 64.53 4.08 -8.60
CA ALA A 72 65.82 3.38 -8.51
C ALA A 72 66.49 3.64 -7.14
N VAL A 73 66.46 4.88 -6.65
CA VAL A 73 66.97 5.21 -5.30
C VAL A 73 66.13 4.51 -4.21
N ALA A 74 64.81 4.50 -4.34
CA ALA A 74 63.93 3.83 -3.37
C ALA A 74 64.26 2.34 -3.24
N HIS A 75 64.54 1.67 -4.35
CA HIS A 75 64.93 0.27 -4.39
C HIS A 75 66.45 -0.02 -4.14
N ALA A 76 67.18 0.98 -3.74
CA ALA A 76 68.62 0.90 -3.47
C ALA A 76 69.47 0.46 -4.69
N GLU A 77 68.98 0.72 -5.91
CA GLU A 77 69.70 0.49 -7.16
C GLU A 77 70.68 1.61 -7.47
N GLN A 78 70.48 2.82 -6.91
CA GLN A 78 71.27 4.00 -6.99
C GLN A 78 71.44 4.69 -5.64
N GLU A 79 72.66 5.25 -5.39
CA GLU A 79 72.97 6.05 -4.18
C GLU A 79 73.01 7.56 -4.47
N LYS A 80 72.82 7.94 -5.74
CA LYS A 80 72.88 9.35 -6.21
C LYS A 80 71.64 9.63 -7.08
N LEU A 81 71.15 10.84 -6.96
CA LEU A 81 70.03 11.36 -7.74
C LEU A 81 70.49 12.62 -8.48
N ASP A 82 70.26 12.65 -9.80
CA ASP A 82 70.47 13.88 -10.54
C ASP A 82 69.22 14.78 -10.42
N VAL A 83 69.37 15.88 -9.69
CA VAL A 83 68.30 16.81 -9.41
C VAL A 83 68.28 17.94 -10.41
N PRO A 84 67.28 18.15 -11.22
CA PRO A 84 67.20 19.21 -12.22
C PRO A 84 67.47 20.59 -11.62
N GLY A 85 68.49 21.28 -12.17
CA GLY A 85 68.91 22.62 -11.71
C GLY A 85 69.88 22.64 -10.53
N VAL A 86 70.17 21.47 -9.91
CA VAL A 86 71.14 21.33 -8.80
C VAL A 86 72.28 20.44 -9.20
N GLY A 87 72.06 19.36 -9.95
CA GLY A 87 73.08 18.37 -10.35
C GLY A 87 73.01 17.11 -9.47
N GLY A 88 74.09 16.33 -9.46
CA GLY A 88 74.22 15.07 -8.77
C GLY A 88 74.20 15.23 -7.26
N CYS A 89 73.18 14.74 -6.60
CA CYS A 89 72.97 14.77 -5.16
C CYS A 89 73.15 13.38 -4.53
N GLU A 90 73.68 13.33 -3.32
CA GLU A 90 73.77 12.13 -2.50
C GLU A 90 72.38 11.81 -2.04
N ALA A 91 71.88 10.55 -2.16
CA ALA A 91 70.55 10.15 -1.89
C ALA A 91 70.47 9.09 -0.78
N VAL A 92 69.39 9.12 -0.04
CA VAL A 92 69.04 8.12 0.95
C VAL A 92 67.57 7.74 0.82
N ALA A 93 67.30 6.45 0.94
CA ALA A 93 65.90 5.94 1.05
C ALA A 93 65.70 5.17 2.36
N ALA A 94 64.54 5.28 2.93
CA ALA A 94 64.11 4.43 4.01
C ALA A 94 62.77 3.80 3.65
N ASP A 95 62.74 2.49 3.70
CA ASP A 95 61.52 1.68 3.49
C ASP A 95 60.68 1.58 4.75
N TRP A 96 59.43 1.39 4.55
CA TRP A 96 58.54 0.85 5.55
C TRP A 96 57.85 -0.41 5.03
N GLY A 97 57.85 -1.42 5.87
CA GLY A 97 57.20 -2.69 5.51
C GLY A 97 55.69 -2.62 5.66
N GLY A 98 55.02 -3.78 5.70
CA GLY A 98 53.58 -3.90 5.95
C GLY A 98 52.74 -4.21 4.72
N THR A 99 51.48 -3.97 4.78
CA THR A 99 50.50 -4.30 3.71
C THR A 99 50.64 -3.38 2.48
N HIS A 100 51.25 -2.23 2.64
CA HIS A 100 51.50 -1.25 1.57
C HIS A 100 52.93 -0.70 1.69
N PRO A 101 53.90 -1.45 1.23
CA PRO A 101 55.28 -1.02 1.33
C PRO A 101 55.52 0.25 0.53
N GLY A 102 56.32 1.14 1.09
CA GLY A 102 56.68 2.39 0.46
C GLY A 102 58.03 2.88 0.98
N TYR A 103 58.49 3.99 0.43
CA TYR A 103 59.81 4.55 0.70
C TYR A 103 59.70 6.06 0.89
N LEU A 104 60.46 6.57 1.85
CA LEU A 104 60.77 8.00 1.98
C LEU A 104 62.18 8.21 1.41
N VAL A 105 62.27 8.97 0.33
CA VAL A 105 63.54 9.26 -0.41
C VAL A 105 63.88 10.71 -0.17
N LEU A 106 65.17 10.99 0.17
CA LEU A 106 65.72 12.34 0.26
C LEU A 106 67.04 12.41 -0.54
N ALA A 107 67.30 13.58 -1.11
CA ALA A 107 68.58 13.82 -1.75
C ALA A 107 69.12 15.23 -1.45
N ARG A 108 70.40 15.36 -1.21
CA ARG A 108 71.05 16.63 -0.91
C ARG A 108 72.42 16.79 -1.69
N TRP A 109 72.72 18.03 -1.94
CA TRP A 109 73.98 18.39 -2.58
C TRP A 109 75.16 18.37 -1.57
N GLY A 110 76.26 17.81 -1.94
CA GLY A 110 77.52 17.90 -1.21
C GLY A 110 77.84 16.71 -0.33
N GLU A 111 77.43 16.70 0.94
CA GLU A 111 77.82 15.65 1.89
C GLU A 111 76.89 14.47 1.91
N ALA A 112 77.47 13.26 2.03
CA ALA A 112 76.66 12.04 2.19
C ALA A 112 76.00 12.01 3.53
N PHE A 113 74.80 11.35 3.62
CA PHE A 113 74.01 11.22 4.87
C PHE A 113 74.78 10.38 5.89
N THR A 114 74.94 10.90 7.09
CA THR A 114 75.48 10.20 8.24
C THR A 114 74.62 9.02 8.69
N VAL A 115 75.21 8.14 9.50
CA VAL A 115 74.40 7.01 10.12
C VAL A 115 73.28 7.51 10.95
N GLN A 116 73.42 8.62 11.67
CA GLN A 116 72.41 9.24 12.50
C GLN A 116 71.27 9.79 11.67
N GLU A 117 71.56 10.49 10.56
CA GLU A 117 70.53 11.00 9.65
C GLU A 117 69.73 9.87 8.97
N ARG A 118 70.42 8.81 8.51
CA ARG A 118 69.74 7.60 7.96
C ARG A 118 68.83 6.96 8.94
N ASN A 119 69.18 6.91 10.23
CA ASN A 119 68.30 6.43 11.28
C ASN A 119 67.07 7.34 11.50
N LEU A 120 67.25 8.66 11.39
CA LEU A 120 66.17 9.62 11.46
C LEU A 120 65.19 9.48 10.30
N VAL A 121 65.70 9.34 9.03
CA VAL A 121 64.87 9.07 7.86
C VAL A 121 64.04 7.81 8.05
N ARG A 122 64.67 6.74 8.62
CA ARG A 122 63.94 5.49 8.91
C ARG A 122 62.85 5.67 9.96
N GLY A 123 63.13 6.49 11.00
CA GLY A 123 62.11 6.88 11.99
C GLY A 123 60.97 7.67 11.37
N MET A 124 61.26 8.63 10.49
CA MET A 124 60.29 9.44 9.77
C MET A 124 59.42 8.57 8.84
N ALA A 125 60.04 7.65 8.08
CA ALA A 125 59.31 6.71 7.23
C ALA A 125 58.32 5.85 7.99
N ARG A 126 58.71 5.33 9.18
CA ARG A 126 57.81 4.55 10.05
C ARG A 126 56.67 5.37 10.60
N LEU A 127 56.88 6.62 11.02
CA LEU A 127 55.82 7.51 11.47
C LEU A 127 54.84 7.83 10.34
N LEU A 128 55.34 8.06 9.15
CA LEU A 128 54.47 8.25 7.97
C LEU A 128 53.60 7.02 7.71
N GLU A 129 54.20 5.81 7.74
CA GLU A 129 53.44 4.55 7.61
C GLU A 129 52.28 4.46 8.61
N LEU A 130 52.58 4.67 9.89
CA LEU A 130 51.59 4.62 10.95
C LEU A 130 50.44 5.61 10.71
N THR A 131 50.78 6.85 10.32
CA THR A 131 49.81 7.89 10.04
C THR A 131 48.92 7.55 8.84
N LEU A 132 49.56 7.10 7.73
CA LEU A 132 48.82 6.67 6.53
C LEU A 132 47.88 5.48 6.84
N THR A 133 48.37 4.53 7.64
CA THR A 133 47.54 3.38 8.06
C THR A 133 46.35 3.84 8.89
N MET A 134 46.53 4.79 9.80
CA MET A 134 45.45 5.35 10.60
C MET A 134 44.43 6.14 9.74
N LEU A 135 44.92 6.97 8.79
CA LEU A 135 44.05 7.71 7.87
C LEU A 135 43.19 6.75 7.01
N ARG A 136 43.79 5.68 6.49
CA ARG A 136 43.08 4.64 5.74
C ARG A 136 41.99 3.92 6.59
N ALA A 137 42.33 3.61 7.84
CA ALA A 137 41.39 2.98 8.74
C ALA A 137 40.21 3.91 9.06
N LEU A 138 40.47 5.20 9.29
CA LEU A 138 39.45 6.20 9.53
C LEU A 138 38.49 6.36 8.34
N GLN A 139 39.03 6.55 7.15
CA GLN A 139 38.25 6.69 5.92
C GLN A 139 37.41 5.45 5.62
N ARG A 140 37.94 4.24 5.87
CA ARG A 140 37.15 2.99 5.73
C ARG A 140 36.01 2.96 6.74
N SER A 141 36.27 3.35 7.99
CA SER A 141 35.26 3.40 9.04
C SER A 141 34.13 4.39 8.71
N GLU A 142 34.47 5.57 8.21
CA GLU A 142 33.50 6.58 7.80
C GLU A 142 32.63 6.12 6.63
N ARG A 143 33.23 5.51 5.60
CA ARG A 143 32.48 4.93 4.48
C ARG A 143 31.52 3.84 4.94
N GLN A 144 32.01 2.93 5.79
CA GLN A 144 31.18 1.85 6.34
C GLN A 144 30.02 2.39 7.20
N ALA A 145 30.28 3.43 7.99
CA ALA A 145 29.24 4.10 8.79
C ALA A 145 28.17 4.74 7.89
N ALA A 146 28.56 5.41 6.81
CA ALA A 146 27.66 6.00 5.83
C ALA A 146 26.79 4.93 5.13
N GLU A 147 27.40 3.85 4.67
CA GLU A 147 26.69 2.72 4.06
C GLU A 147 25.69 2.07 5.04
N ASN A 148 26.12 1.84 6.27
CA ASN A 148 25.27 1.28 7.31
C ASN A 148 24.08 2.22 7.66
N ALA A 149 24.28 3.53 7.66
CA ALA A 149 23.23 4.51 7.87
C ALA A 149 22.17 4.47 6.76
N GLU A 150 22.56 4.38 5.50
CA GLU A 150 21.66 4.25 4.35
C GLU A 150 20.90 2.92 4.38
N LEU A 151 21.57 1.81 4.69
CA LEU A 151 20.92 0.52 4.86
C LEU A 151 19.89 0.53 5.99
N ALA A 152 20.24 1.12 7.13
CA ALA A 152 19.32 1.24 8.27
C ALA A 152 18.09 2.10 7.93
N LYS A 153 18.26 3.17 7.13
CA LYS A 153 17.16 4.01 6.65
C LYS A 153 16.22 3.22 5.73
N SER A 154 16.78 2.49 4.77
CA SER A 154 16.01 1.64 3.85
C SER A 154 15.23 0.55 4.58
N LEU A 155 15.86 -0.12 5.56
CA LEU A 155 15.21 -1.14 6.38
C LEU A 155 14.04 -0.56 7.19
N ARG A 156 14.21 0.61 7.80
CA ARG A 156 13.12 1.28 8.56
C ARG A 156 11.95 1.64 7.67
N GLN A 157 12.19 2.10 6.44
CA GLN A 157 11.11 2.39 5.48
C GLN A 157 10.34 1.12 5.12
N ARG A 158 11.05 0.02 4.80
CA ARG A 158 10.42 -1.27 4.51
C ARG A 158 9.63 -1.82 5.69
N GLN A 159 10.18 -1.71 6.89
CA GLN A 159 9.49 -2.15 8.10
C GLN A 159 8.18 -1.38 8.31
N ARG A 160 8.19 -0.05 8.20
CA ARG A 160 6.97 0.77 8.30
C ARG A 160 5.93 0.40 7.25
N LEU A 161 6.37 0.15 6.00
CA LEU A 161 5.46 -0.31 4.95
C LEU A 161 4.76 -1.61 5.36
N VAL A 162 5.52 -2.61 5.81
CA VAL A 162 4.97 -3.89 6.25
C VAL A 162 3.99 -3.72 7.43
N GLU A 163 4.32 -2.88 8.41
CA GLU A 163 3.45 -2.58 9.54
C GLU A 163 2.12 -1.98 9.08
N HIS A 164 2.13 -0.97 8.20
CA HIS A 164 0.92 -0.36 7.66
C HIS A 164 0.09 -1.37 6.84
N LEU A 165 0.73 -2.15 5.97
CA LEU A 165 0.03 -3.16 5.17
C LEU A 165 -0.60 -4.25 6.05
N PHE A 166 0.06 -4.66 7.14
CA PHE A 166 -0.48 -5.60 8.10
C PHE A 166 -1.71 -5.05 8.84
N ASP A 167 -1.67 -3.78 9.27
CA ASP A 167 -2.81 -3.14 9.92
C ASP A 167 -4.02 -2.98 8.97
N ILE A 168 -3.77 -2.64 7.70
CA ILE A 168 -4.79 -2.58 6.66
C ILE A 168 -5.40 -3.97 6.43
N GLN A 169 -4.56 -5.00 6.24
CA GLN A 169 -5.01 -6.37 6.06
C GLN A 169 -5.86 -6.86 7.24
N ARG A 170 -5.46 -6.51 8.46
CA ARG A 170 -6.21 -6.81 9.68
C ARG A 170 -7.56 -6.08 9.72
N ALA A 171 -7.63 -4.85 9.22
CA ALA A 171 -8.88 -4.09 9.12
C ALA A 171 -9.85 -4.72 8.12
N ILE A 172 -9.36 -5.15 6.94
CA ILE A 172 -10.11 -5.91 5.93
C ILE A 172 -10.64 -7.21 6.53
N SER A 173 -9.78 -8.03 7.13
CA SER A 173 -10.16 -9.31 7.74
C SER A 173 -11.18 -9.17 8.87
N ARG A 174 -11.20 -8.04 9.57
CA ARG A 174 -12.19 -7.71 10.60
C ARG A 174 -13.45 -7.07 10.05
N ARG A 175 -13.59 -6.95 8.74
CA ARG A 175 -14.72 -6.36 8.05
C ARG A 175 -15.08 -4.95 8.57
N ARG A 176 -14.06 -4.11 8.76
CA ARG A 176 -14.30 -2.70 9.04
C ARG A 176 -15.02 -2.04 7.85
N PRO A 177 -15.81 -0.98 8.08
CA PRO A 177 -16.41 -0.22 6.99
C PRO A 177 -15.39 0.18 5.94
N LEU A 178 -15.70 -0.03 4.64
CA LEU A 178 -14.80 0.24 3.52
C LEU A 178 -14.21 1.66 3.59
N ALA A 179 -15.02 2.67 3.88
CA ALA A 179 -14.55 4.05 4.01
C ALA A 179 -13.40 4.20 5.03
N GLN A 180 -13.48 3.52 6.19
CA GLN A 180 -12.42 3.56 7.19
C GLN A 180 -11.13 2.87 6.71
N ILE A 181 -11.25 1.80 5.92
CA ILE A 181 -10.10 1.10 5.34
C ILE A 181 -9.42 2.01 4.31
N LEU A 182 -10.19 2.68 3.45
CA LEU A 182 -9.67 3.61 2.45
C LEU A 182 -8.99 4.83 3.09
N ASP A 183 -9.56 5.38 4.18
CA ASP A 183 -8.94 6.45 4.95
C ASP A 183 -7.62 6.00 5.61
N MET A 184 -7.55 4.76 6.11
CA MET A 184 -6.30 4.20 6.64
C MET A 184 -5.22 4.06 5.55
N ILE A 185 -5.60 3.60 4.34
CA ILE A 185 -4.66 3.44 3.22
C ILE A 185 -4.14 4.79 2.76
N THR A 186 -5.02 5.79 2.57
CA THR A 186 -4.61 7.13 2.13
C THR A 186 -3.72 7.82 3.17
N GLY A 187 -4.01 7.68 4.45
CA GLY A 187 -3.17 8.17 5.54
C GLY A 187 -1.78 7.51 5.57
N ALA A 188 -1.73 6.18 5.47
CA ALA A 188 -0.49 5.44 5.45
C ALA A 188 0.39 5.75 4.21
N ALA A 189 -0.23 5.95 3.05
CA ALA A 189 0.47 6.39 1.85
C ALA A 189 1.08 7.79 2.02
N GLN A 190 0.36 8.73 2.67
CA GLN A 190 0.87 10.05 3.00
C GLN A 190 2.09 9.95 3.95
N ASP A 191 1.98 9.18 5.02
CA ASP A 191 3.03 9.05 6.04
C ASP A 191 4.33 8.46 5.46
N LEU A 192 4.22 7.49 4.56
CA LEU A 192 5.40 6.80 4.00
C LEU A 192 6.04 7.56 2.83
N LEU A 193 5.23 8.13 1.93
CA LEU A 193 5.73 8.85 0.77
C LEU A 193 6.09 10.31 1.09
N GLY A 194 5.51 10.85 2.18
CA GLY A 194 5.79 12.20 2.65
C GLY A 194 5.29 13.29 1.71
N ASP A 195 4.33 12.96 0.85
CA ASP A 195 3.68 13.90 -0.04
C ASP A 195 2.50 14.58 0.65
N GLU A 196 2.19 15.81 0.27
CA GLU A 196 1.20 16.63 0.96
C GLU A 196 -0.24 16.22 0.65
N ILE A 197 -0.44 15.59 -0.51
CA ILE A 197 -1.75 15.21 -1.04
C ILE A 197 -1.77 13.72 -1.33
N VAL A 198 -2.86 13.07 -0.91
CA VAL A 198 -3.22 11.72 -1.37
C VAL A 198 -4.68 11.74 -1.78
N GLY A 199 -5.02 11.14 -2.92
CA GLY A 199 -6.38 11.02 -3.43
C GLY A 199 -6.65 9.62 -3.98
N LEU A 200 -7.80 9.06 -3.63
CA LEU A 200 -8.30 7.83 -4.23
C LEU A 200 -9.49 8.15 -5.12
N TRP A 201 -9.35 7.82 -6.38
CA TRP A 201 -10.36 8.02 -7.42
C TRP A 201 -10.92 6.67 -7.86
N LEU A 202 -12.24 6.56 -7.95
CA LEU A 202 -12.91 5.38 -8.49
C LEU A 202 -13.77 5.76 -9.69
N ARG A 203 -13.90 4.87 -10.68
CA ARG A 203 -14.86 5.05 -11.79
C ARG A 203 -16.28 5.11 -11.25
N ASP A 204 -17.06 6.05 -11.79
CA ASP A 204 -18.50 6.04 -11.56
C ASP A 204 -19.13 5.05 -12.54
N SER A 205 -19.73 3.99 -12.00
CA SER A 205 -20.35 2.92 -12.80
C SER A 205 -21.62 3.37 -13.52
N SER A 206 -22.17 4.53 -13.18
CA SER A 206 -23.43 5.05 -13.76
C SER A 206 -23.22 5.85 -15.05
N GLU A 207 -22.02 6.46 -15.25
CA GLU A 207 -21.75 7.39 -16.35
C GLU A 207 -20.42 7.13 -17.09
N GLY A 208 -20.03 5.89 -17.24
CA GLY A 208 -19.00 5.31 -18.14
C GLY A 208 -17.57 5.88 -18.10
N ASP A 209 -17.36 7.18 -18.32
CA ASP A 209 -16.04 7.81 -18.43
C ASP A 209 -15.77 8.85 -17.33
N GLU A 210 -16.51 8.78 -16.23
CA GLU A 210 -16.31 9.66 -15.08
C GLU A 210 -15.61 8.97 -13.91
N THR A 211 -14.86 9.75 -13.13
CA THR A 211 -14.19 9.29 -11.91
C THR A 211 -14.62 10.17 -10.73
N LYS A 212 -14.77 9.54 -9.57
CA LYS A 212 -15.17 10.19 -8.34
C LYS A 212 -14.07 10.10 -7.28
N LEU A 213 -13.78 11.22 -6.64
CA LEU A 213 -12.89 11.24 -5.47
C LEU A 213 -13.59 10.63 -4.25
N VAL A 214 -13.17 9.45 -3.81
CA VAL A 214 -13.83 8.70 -2.72
C VAL A 214 -13.14 8.86 -1.36
N ALA A 215 -11.81 9.01 -1.34
CA ALA A 215 -11.03 9.26 -0.13
C ALA A 215 -9.87 10.21 -0.45
N HIS A 216 -9.49 11.06 0.49
CA HIS A 216 -8.36 11.95 0.31
C HIS A 216 -7.75 12.43 1.63
N VAL A 217 -6.46 12.78 1.59
CA VAL A 217 -5.74 13.45 2.66
C VAL A 217 -5.02 14.67 2.06
N GLY A 218 -4.95 15.77 2.81
CA GLY A 218 -4.24 16.99 2.41
C GLY A 218 -4.99 17.96 1.51
N LEU A 219 -6.07 17.55 0.85
CA LEU A 219 -6.91 18.44 0.07
C LEU A 219 -7.84 19.24 1.00
N ARG A 220 -7.68 20.57 1.01
CA ARG A 220 -8.40 21.48 1.92
C ARG A 220 -9.43 22.37 1.22
N THR A 221 -9.54 22.29 -0.10
CA THR A 221 -10.42 23.13 -0.88
C THR A 221 -11.89 22.75 -0.69
N GLU A 222 -12.80 23.70 -0.90
CA GLU A 222 -14.25 23.44 -0.90
C GLU A 222 -14.64 22.47 -2.02
N ALA A 223 -13.95 22.52 -3.16
CA ALA A 223 -14.11 21.58 -4.27
C ALA A 223 -13.82 20.13 -3.82
N ALA A 224 -12.73 19.87 -3.08
CA ALA A 224 -12.40 18.55 -2.57
C ALA A 224 -13.43 18.02 -1.57
N ARG A 225 -14.00 18.89 -0.71
CA ARG A 225 -15.04 18.51 0.26
C ARG A 225 -16.31 18.00 -0.40
N ARG A 226 -16.65 18.48 -1.59
CA ARG A 226 -17.81 18.03 -2.38
C ARG A 226 -17.60 16.67 -3.03
N ARG A 227 -16.40 16.08 -2.95
CA ARG A 227 -16.02 14.82 -3.62
C ARG A 227 -16.44 14.84 -5.09
N PRO A 228 -15.79 15.70 -5.91
CA PRO A 228 -16.22 15.93 -7.27
C PRO A 228 -16.12 14.69 -8.13
N THR A 229 -17.02 14.61 -9.10
CA THR A 229 -16.94 13.70 -10.24
C THR A 229 -16.26 14.42 -11.39
N VAL A 230 -15.37 13.75 -12.09
CA VAL A 230 -14.48 14.33 -13.10
C VAL A 230 -14.39 13.38 -14.29
N PRO A 231 -14.41 13.90 -15.54
CA PRO A 231 -14.09 13.09 -16.69
C PRO A 231 -12.71 12.43 -16.53
N LEU A 232 -12.61 11.15 -16.90
CA LEU A 232 -11.40 10.34 -16.75
C LEU A 232 -10.16 11.00 -17.38
N VAL A 233 -10.35 11.65 -18.54
CA VAL A 233 -9.29 12.35 -19.27
C VAL A 233 -8.80 13.63 -18.57
N GLU A 234 -9.58 14.19 -17.67
CA GLU A 234 -9.26 15.40 -16.91
C GLU A 234 -8.73 15.12 -15.51
N ALA A 235 -8.72 13.84 -15.09
CA ALA A 235 -8.27 13.43 -13.76
C ALA A 235 -6.73 13.38 -13.60
N GLY A 236 -5.98 13.95 -14.53
CA GLY A 236 -4.52 14.09 -14.46
C GLY A 236 -3.81 12.73 -14.38
N ALA A 237 -2.83 12.59 -13.45
CA ALA A 237 -2.11 11.34 -13.26
C ALA A 237 -3.05 10.18 -12.91
N ALA A 238 -4.10 10.45 -12.11
CA ALA A 238 -5.07 9.44 -11.72
C ALA A 238 -5.80 8.85 -12.91
N GLY A 239 -6.31 9.71 -13.81
CA GLY A 239 -6.99 9.28 -15.03
C GLY A 239 -6.06 8.55 -16.00
N GLN A 240 -4.83 9.05 -16.17
CA GLN A 240 -3.84 8.38 -17.02
C GLN A 240 -3.48 7.00 -16.51
N ALA A 241 -3.29 6.82 -15.19
CA ALA A 241 -3.02 5.51 -14.61
C ALA A 241 -4.17 4.52 -14.85
N MET A 242 -5.43 4.99 -14.80
CA MET A 242 -6.59 4.15 -15.12
C MET A 242 -6.68 3.78 -16.60
N LEU A 243 -6.22 4.64 -17.50
CA LEU A 243 -6.26 4.41 -18.95
C LEU A 243 -5.14 3.49 -19.43
N THR A 244 -3.94 3.61 -18.81
CA THR A 244 -2.74 2.87 -19.23
C THR A 244 -2.54 1.56 -18.47
N ASP A 245 -3.28 1.37 -17.36
CA ASP A 245 -3.09 0.26 -16.42
C ASP A 245 -1.66 0.14 -15.90
N ASP A 246 -1.00 1.28 -15.69
CA ASP A 246 0.34 1.34 -15.14
C ASP A 246 0.52 2.56 -14.22
N VAL A 247 1.63 2.58 -13.49
CA VAL A 247 1.97 3.74 -12.65
C VAL A 247 2.41 4.90 -13.52
N VAL A 248 1.77 6.03 -13.33
CA VAL A 248 2.04 7.28 -14.04
C VAL A 248 2.69 8.29 -13.11
N VAL A 249 3.78 8.92 -13.57
CA VAL A 249 4.45 10.03 -12.87
C VAL A 249 4.41 11.27 -13.75
N LEU A 250 3.88 12.36 -13.20
CA LEU A 250 3.80 13.65 -13.91
C LEU A 250 4.55 14.72 -13.13
N HIS A 251 5.27 15.57 -13.88
CA HIS A 251 5.96 16.76 -13.38
C HIS A 251 5.46 18.00 -14.12
N GLY A 252 5.43 19.15 -13.47
CA GLY A 252 5.11 20.43 -14.12
C GLY A 252 3.62 20.61 -14.43
N TYR A 253 2.75 20.45 -13.45
CA TYR A 253 1.28 20.47 -13.55
C TYR A 253 0.64 21.81 -13.96
N ALA A 254 1.42 22.86 -14.21
CA ALA A 254 0.94 24.22 -14.33
C ALA A 254 -0.12 24.50 -15.43
N GLU A 255 -0.39 23.53 -16.34
CA GLU A 255 -1.27 23.78 -17.50
C GLU A 255 -2.27 22.65 -17.82
N THR A 256 -2.41 21.60 -17.00
CA THR A 256 -3.00 20.32 -17.49
C THR A 256 -4.49 20.14 -17.19
N SER A 257 -5.07 20.76 -16.17
CA SER A 257 -6.52 20.67 -15.88
C SER A 257 -6.96 21.75 -14.90
N THR A 258 -7.98 22.50 -15.26
CA THR A 258 -8.59 23.54 -14.42
C THR A 258 -9.09 22.98 -13.09
N LEU A 259 -9.64 21.77 -13.12
CA LEU A 259 -10.20 21.12 -11.93
C LEU A 259 -9.12 20.63 -10.96
N ILE A 260 -8.03 20.06 -11.46
CA ILE A 260 -6.90 19.66 -10.58
C ILE A 260 -6.32 20.93 -9.92
N ALA A 261 -6.23 22.03 -10.65
CA ALA A 261 -5.82 23.31 -10.09
C ALA A 261 -6.77 23.79 -8.97
N GLU A 262 -8.08 23.67 -9.15
CA GLU A 262 -9.08 24.00 -8.12
C GLU A 262 -8.96 23.08 -6.87
N LEU A 263 -8.75 21.79 -7.07
CA LEU A 263 -8.60 20.82 -5.98
C LEU A 263 -7.33 21.04 -5.16
N THR A 264 -6.25 21.47 -5.81
CA THR A 264 -4.91 21.60 -5.23
C THR A 264 -4.49 23.05 -4.98
N ASP A 265 -5.41 24.02 -5.20
CA ASP A 265 -5.15 25.46 -5.08
C ASP A 265 -4.01 25.92 -6.02
N GLY A 266 -3.93 25.30 -7.21
CA GLY A 266 -2.92 25.61 -8.24
C GLY A 266 -1.47 25.30 -7.87
N ARG A 267 -1.22 24.58 -6.77
CA ARG A 267 0.12 24.38 -6.19
C ARG A 267 0.74 23.00 -6.47
N LEU A 268 0.08 22.14 -7.22
CA LEU A 268 0.60 20.82 -7.52
C LEU A 268 1.80 20.89 -8.49
N CYS A 269 2.97 20.45 -8.05
CA CYS A 269 4.20 20.47 -8.85
C CYS A 269 4.57 19.09 -9.41
N ALA A 270 4.30 18.03 -8.66
CA ALA A 270 4.54 16.66 -9.07
C ALA A 270 3.42 15.74 -8.56
N SER A 271 3.08 14.72 -9.31
CA SER A 271 2.16 13.68 -8.88
C SER A 271 2.55 12.31 -9.42
N MET A 272 2.13 11.28 -8.71
CA MET A 272 2.27 9.88 -9.09
C MET A 272 0.96 9.17 -8.80
N ALA A 273 0.50 8.31 -9.70
CA ALA A 273 -0.73 7.54 -9.54
C ALA A 273 -0.51 6.09 -9.93
N ALA A 274 -1.11 5.17 -9.18
CA ALA A 274 -1.11 3.73 -9.45
C ALA A 274 -2.54 3.24 -9.68
N PRO A 275 -2.78 2.34 -10.66
CA PRO A 275 -4.10 1.80 -10.93
C PRO A 275 -4.60 0.93 -9.78
N VAL A 276 -5.91 0.93 -9.59
CA VAL A 276 -6.65 0.13 -8.62
C VAL A 276 -7.62 -0.77 -9.35
N HIS A 277 -7.66 -2.05 -8.98
CA HIS A 277 -8.44 -3.07 -9.65
C HIS A 277 -9.59 -3.59 -8.77
N ASP A 278 -10.68 -3.99 -9.41
CA ASP A 278 -11.67 -4.90 -8.82
C ASP A 278 -11.85 -6.10 -9.74
N SER A 279 -11.63 -7.29 -9.21
CA SER A 279 -11.79 -8.55 -9.97
C SER A 279 -11.01 -8.56 -11.30
N GLY A 280 -9.82 -7.92 -11.33
CA GLY A 280 -8.93 -7.87 -12.50
C GLY A 280 -9.25 -6.76 -13.53
N THR A 281 -10.23 -5.91 -13.25
CA THR A 281 -10.53 -4.72 -14.07
C THR A 281 -10.09 -3.45 -13.38
N VAL A 282 -9.52 -2.49 -14.11
CA VAL A 282 -9.15 -1.18 -13.58
C VAL A 282 -10.42 -0.40 -13.24
N THR A 283 -10.65 -0.17 -11.95
CA THR A 283 -11.82 0.53 -11.41
C THR A 283 -11.49 1.86 -10.76
N GLY A 284 -10.20 2.16 -10.59
CA GLY A 284 -9.79 3.40 -9.95
C GLY A 284 -8.28 3.62 -10.00
N SER A 285 -7.82 4.62 -9.26
CA SER A 285 -6.40 4.86 -9.01
C SER A 285 -6.15 5.53 -7.67
N LEU A 286 -5.03 5.18 -7.04
CA LEU A 286 -4.48 5.85 -5.87
C LEU A 286 -3.40 6.83 -6.34
N MET A 287 -3.58 8.11 -6.03
CA MET A 287 -2.69 9.20 -6.43
C MET A 287 -2.05 9.85 -5.21
N VAL A 288 -0.79 10.22 -5.33
CA VAL A 288 -0.08 11.14 -4.44
C VAL A 288 0.37 12.37 -5.19
N GLY A 289 0.47 13.49 -4.50
CA GLY A 289 0.86 14.75 -5.10
C GLY A 289 1.63 15.66 -4.14
N SER A 290 2.57 16.41 -4.70
CA SER A 290 3.45 17.30 -3.95
C SER A 290 3.45 18.70 -4.48
N HIS A 291 3.51 19.67 -3.55
CA HIS A 291 3.70 21.09 -3.82
C HIS A 291 5.19 21.47 -4.00
N ARG A 292 6.11 20.52 -3.75
CA ARG A 292 7.56 20.75 -3.83
C ARG A 292 8.04 20.61 -5.27
N GLN A 293 8.63 21.67 -5.82
CA GLN A 293 9.19 21.66 -7.19
C GLN A 293 10.33 20.65 -7.38
N THR A 294 11.05 20.35 -6.29
CA THR A 294 12.19 19.41 -6.30
C THR A 294 11.77 17.95 -6.08
N ARG A 295 10.46 17.65 -5.96
CA ARG A 295 10.00 16.28 -5.73
C ARG A 295 10.22 15.43 -6.98
N ALA A 296 11.12 14.46 -6.88
CA ALA A 296 11.33 13.40 -7.85
C ALA A 296 10.94 12.05 -7.22
N TYR A 297 10.07 11.31 -7.89
CA TYR A 297 9.65 9.98 -7.42
C TYR A 297 10.67 8.93 -7.81
N THR A 298 11.13 8.17 -6.83
CA THR A 298 12.09 7.08 -7.00
C THR A 298 11.38 5.75 -7.32
N ALA A 299 12.15 4.75 -7.75
CA ALA A 299 11.63 3.40 -7.94
C ALA A 299 11.04 2.81 -6.63
N SER A 300 11.58 3.19 -5.47
CA SER A 300 11.03 2.80 -4.15
C SER A 300 9.69 3.45 -3.88
N ASP A 301 9.49 4.73 -4.25
CA ASP A 301 8.21 5.42 -4.12
C ASP A 301 7.13 4.75 -4.99
N VAL A 302 7.50 4.42 -6.24
CA VAL A 302 6.62 3.69 -7.17
C VAL A 302 6.18 2.35 -6.59
N GLN A 303 7.11 1.56 -6.04
CA GLN A 303 6.79 0.28 -5.40
C GLN A 303 5.89 0.44 -4.18
N THR A 304 6.13 1.47 -3.36
CA THR A 304 5.33 1.78 -2.18
C THR A 304 3.90 2.15 -2.57
N LEU A 305 3.71 3.04 -3.56
CA LEU A 305 2.37 3.42 -4.02
C LEU A 305 1.63 2.24 -4.63
N ARG A 306 2.31 1.41 -5.44
CA ARG A 306 1.73 0.19 -6.04
C ARG A 306 1.25 -0.76 -4.95
N ALA A 307 2.03 -0.99 -3.89
CA ALA A 307 1.63 -1.84 -2.78
C ALA A 307 0.36 -1.34 -2.08
N PHE A 308 0.22 -0.03 -1.87
CA PHE A 308 -1.02 0.53 -1.32
C PHE A 308 -2.20 0.42 -2.29
N ALA A 309 -2.01 0.65 -3.59
CA ALA A 309 -3.04 0.48 -4.61
C ALA A 309 -3.55 -0.97 -4.69
N GLU A 310 -2.66 -1.95 -4.54
CA GLU A 310 -3.03 -3.37 -4.43
C GLU A 310 -3.90 -3.66 -3.19
N HIS A 311 -3.62 -3.01 -2.06
CA HIS A 311 -4.45 -3.14 -0.86
C HIS A 311 -5.81 -2.43 -0.98
N VAL A 312 -5.88 -1.31 -1.72
CA VAL A 312 -7.18 -0.73 -2.11
C VAL A 312 -7.96 -1.72 -2.97
N SER A 313 -7.32 -2.32 -3.97
CA SER A 313 -7.91 -3.33 -4.85
C SER A 313 -8.48 -4.51 -4.05
N LEU A 314 -7.71 -5.02 -3.08
CA LEU A 314 -8.14 -6.10 -2.21
C LEU A 314 -9.35 -5.70 -1.36
N ALA A 315 -9.34 -4.49 -0.79
CA ALA A 315 -10.44 -3.99 0.04
C ALA A 315 -11.74 -3.82 -0.77
N LEU A 316 -11.64 -3.32 -2.00
CA LEU A 316 -12.78 -3.18 -2.92
C LEU A 316 -13.33 -4.54 -3.34
N THR A 317 -12.46 -5.47 -3.73
CA THR A 317 -12.86 -6.82 -4.15
C THR A 317 -13.53 -7.58 -3.00
N ASP A 318 -13.02 -7.49 -1.77
CA ASP A 318 -13.64 -8.11 -0.59
C ASP A 318 -15.03 -7.51 -0.31
N ALA A 319 -15.14 -6.18 -0.29
CA ALA A 319 -16.41 -5.49 -0.08
C ALA A 319 -17.45 -5.84 -1.15
N ASN A 320 -17.07 -5.79 -2.43
CA ASN A 320 -17.95 -6.13 -3.55
C ASN A 320 -18.33 -7.62 -3.57
N THR A 321 -17.44 -8.49 -3.13
CA THR A 321 -17.74 -9.93 -3.02
C THR A 321 -18.79 -10.18 -1.95
N VAL A 322 -18.68 -9.53 -0.80
CA VAL A 322 -19.68 -9.61 0.27
C VAL A 322 -21.03 -9.06 -0.20
N ASP A 323 -21.05 -7.92 -0.90
CA ASP A 323 -22.28 -7.34 -1.42
C ASP A 323 -22.93 -8.24 -2.50
N ARG A 324 -22.13 -8.80 -3.42
CA ARG A 324 -22.63 -9.77 -4.41
C ARG A 324 -23.19 -11.04 -3.76
N MET A 325 -22.50 -11.57 -2.74
CA MET A 325 -23.04 -12.69 -1.96
C MET A 325 -24.34 -12.31 -1.26
N TYR A 326 -24.38 -11.14 -0.64
CA TYR A 326 -25.62 -10.67 0.00
C TYR A 326 -26.77 -10.55 -1.02
N GLN A 327 -26.52 -9.94 -2.18
CA GLN A 327 -27.51 -9.80 -3.27
C GLN A 327 -27.92 -11.14 -3.88
N ALA A 328 -27.01 -12.12 -3.96
CA ALA A 328 -27.35 -13.45 -4.44
C ALA A 328 -28.32 -14.18 -3.48
N PHE A 329 -28.26 -13.89 -2.20
CA PHE A 329 -29.07 -14.53 -1.17
C PHE A 329 -30.26 -13.68 -0.69
N HIS A 330 -30.30 -12.39 -1.05
CA HIS A 330 -31.38 -11.48 -0.63
C HIS A 330 -31.94 -10.70 -1.82
N ASP A 331 -33.24 -10.40 -1.77
CA ASP A 331 -33.89 -9.51 -2.73
C ASP A 331 -33.44 -8.06 -2.51
N SER A 332 -32.90 -7.43 -3.57
CA SER A 332 -32.28 -6.10 -3.49
C SER A 332 -33.24 -4.98 -3.07
N LEU A 333 -34.53 -5.10 -3.39
CA LEU A 333 -35.54 -4.10 -3.07
C LEU A 333 -36.00 -4.21 -1.63
N THR A 334 -36.30 -5.42 -1.17
CA THR A 334 -36.97 -5.67 0.11
C THR A 334 -36.05 -6.11 1.23
N GLY A 335 -34.82 -6.56 0.89
CA GLY A 335 -33.86 -7.14 1.86
C GLY A 335 -34.38 -8.42 2.53
N LEU A 336 -35.38 -9.09 1.96
CA LEU A 336 -35.83 -10.43 2.34
C LEU A 336 -34.91 -11.48 1.70
N ALA A 337 -35.00 -12.73 2.17
CA ALA A 337 -34.32 -13.83 1.49
C ALA A 337 -34.78 -13.93 0.02
N SER A 338 -33.84 -14.24 -0.87
CA SER A 338 -34.15 -14.60 -2.25
C SER A 338 -34.85 -15.97 -2.29
N ARG A 339 -35.47 -16.30 -3.43
CA ARG A 339 -36.02 -17.62 -3.68
C ARG A 339 -34.97 -18.73 -3.44
N GLY A 340 -33.72 -18.52 -3.86
CA GLY A 340 -32.63 -19.50 -3.70
C GLY A 340 -32.32 -19.78 -2.24
N LEU A 341 -32.08 -18.73 -1.45
CA LEU A 341 -31.83 -18.86 -0.01
C LEU A 341 -33.02 -19.48 0.72
N PHE A 342 -34.24 -19.11 0.34
CA PHE A 342 -35.43 -19.65 0.95
C PHE A 342 -35.56 -21.17 0.75
N LEU A 343 -35.34 -21.66 -0.45
CA LEU A 343 -35.36 -23.09 -0.77
C LEU A 343 -34.27 -23.87 -0.04
N GLU A 344 -33.08 -23.33 0.08
CA GLU A 344 -32.01 -23.91 0.90
C GLU A 344 -32.40 -24.02 2.37
N GLN A 345 -32.94 -22.94 2.94
CA GLN A 345 -33.45 -22.93 4.33
C GLN A 345 -34.62 -23.89 4.54
N LEU A 346 -35.53 -23.99 3.57
CA LEU A 346 -36.65 -24.91 3.61
C LEU A 346 -36.15 -26.37 3.64
N ALA A 347 -35.23 -26.75 2.74
CA ALA A 347 -34.65 -28.08 2.72
C ALA A 347 -33.97 -28.43 4.06
N LYS A 348 -33.16 -27.51 4.58
CA LYS A 348 -32.46 -27.68 5.86
C LYS A 348 -33.42 -27.85 7.02
N ARG A 349 -34.52 -27.07 7.05
CA ARG A 349 -35.52 -27.12 8.13
C ARG A 349 -36.39 -28.36 8.06
N LEU A 350 -36.72 -28.84 6.85
CA LEU A 350 -37.44 -30.10 6.70
C LEU A 350 -36.60 -31.27 7.23
N GLY A 351 -35.31 -31.35 6.88
CA GLY A 351 -34.40 -32.37 7.42
C GLY A 351 -34.29 -32.31 8.96
N ALA A 352 -34.14 -31.11 9.53
CA ALA A 352 -34.07 -30.95 10.99
C ALA A 352 -35.41 -31.32 11.68
N ALA A 353 -36.53 -30.96 11.07
CA ALA A 353 -37.84 -31.22 11.61
C ALA A 353 -38.15 -32.71 11.73
N GLU A 354 -37.69 -33.52 10.80
CA GLU A 354 -37.82 -35.00 10.84
C GLU A 354 -37.09 -35.59 12.04
N HIS A 355 -35.87 -35.11 12.35
CA HIS A 355 -35.11 -35.58 13.50
C HIS A 355 -35.64 -35.08 14.85
N GLU A 356 -36.22 -33.90 14.89
CA GLU A 356 -36.69 -33.25 16.11
C GLU A 356 -38.20 -33.51 16.39
N ALA A 357 -38.90 -34.30 15.57
CA ALA A 357 -40.37 -34.53 15.62
C ALA A 357 -41.14 -33.20 15.59
N LYS A 358 -40.61 -32.19 14.90
CA LYS A 358 -41.25 -30.88 14.69
C LYS A 358 -41.87 -30.81 13.30
N ARG A 359 -42.71 -29.80 13.05
CA ARG A 359 -43.27 -29.53 11.73
C ARG A 359 -42.84 -28.18 11.22
N VAL A 360 -42.83 -28.06 9.91
CA VAL A 360 -42.57 -26.83 9.15
C VAL A 360 -43.90 -26.42 8.50
N ALA A 361 -44.27 -25.15 8.61
CA ALA A 361 -45.37 -24.60 7.81
C ALA A 361 -44.82 -23.60 6.81
N LEU A 362 -45.33 -23.67 5.59
CA LEU A 362 -45.03 -22.75 4.51
C LEU A 362 -46.31 -21.91 4.26
N LEU A 363 -46.12 -20.58 4.28
CA LEU A 363 -47.12 -19.62 3.84
C LEU A 363 -46.66 -19.06 2.50
N PHE A 364 -47.46 -19.18 1.45
CA PHE A 364 -47.22 -18.52 0.17
C PHE A 364 -48.21 -17.35 0.05
N ILE A 365 -47.71 -16.16 -0.26
CA ILE A 365 -48.41 -14.88 -0.10
C ILE A 365 -48.32 -14.11 -1.41
N ASP A 366 -49.45 -13.59 -1.89
CA ASP A 366 -49.55 -12.76 -3.08
C ASP A 366 -50.36 -11.49 -2.77
N LEU A 367 -49.82 -10.33 -3.18
CA LEU A 367 -50.49 -9.04 -2.94
C LEU A 367 -51.61 -8.83 -3.95
N ASP A 368 -52.81 -8.77 -3.43
CA ASP A 368 -54.01 -8.62 -4.27
C ASP A 368 -54.03 -7.31 -5.06
N ARG A 369 -54.15 -7.40 -6.38
CA ARG A 369 -54.21 -6.26 -7.31
C ARG A 369 -52.96 -5.38 -7.34
N PHE A 370 -51.79 -5.91 -7.04
CA PHE A 370 -50.51 -5.18 -7.12
C PHE A 370 -50.29 -4.50 -8.49
N LYS A 371 -50.61 -5.19 -9.58
CA LYS A 371 -50.52 -4.61 -10.92
C LYS A 371 -51.33 -3.31 -11.06
N ALA A 372 -52.54 -3.25 -10.48
CA ALA A 372 -53.37 -2.04 -10.53
C ALA A 372 -52.72 -0.85 -9.78
N VAL A 373 -51.94 -1.11 -8.76
CA VAL A 373 -51.15 -0.06 -8.06
C VAL A 373 -50.08 0.48 -9.01
N ASN A 374 -49.28 -0.40 -9.66
CA ASN A 374 -48.30 0.00 -10.65
C ASN A 374 -48.90 0.79 -11.83
N ASP A 375 -50.02 0.29 -12.37
CA ASP A 375 -50.68 0.91 -13.52
C ASP A 375 -51.26 2.30 -13.17
N SER A 376 -51.65 2.52 -11.93
CA SER A 376 -52.28 3.79 -11.52
C SER A 376 -51.33 4.79 -10.86
N LEU A 377 -50.27 4.37 -10.18
CA LEU A 377 -49.35 5.22 -9.40
C LEU A 377 -47.88 5.13 -9.83
N GLY A 378 -47.59 4.26 -10.81
CA GLY A 378 -46.22 4.05 -11.32
C GLY A 378 -45.42 3.00 -10.52
N HIS A 379 -44.34 2.53 -11.10
CA HIS A 379 -43.49 1.47 -10.55
C HIS A 379 -42.86 1.86 -9.20
N ALA A 380 -42.47 3.13 -9.02
CA ALA A 380 -41.91 3.61 -7.75
C ALA A 380 -42.86 3.43 -6.58
N ALA A 381 -44.19 3.62 -6.78
CA ALA A 381 -45.19 3.36 -5.78
C ALA A 381 -45.37 1.85 -5.50
N GLY A 382 -45.20 1.01 -6.50
CA GLY A 382 -45.16 -0.44 -6.33
C GLY A 382 -43.95 -0.89 -5.51
N ASP A 383 -42.77 -0.32 -5.75
CA ASP A 383 -41.55 -0.60 -5.00
C ASP A 383 -41.65 -0.18 -3.54
N ASP A 384 -42.25 0.98 -3.25
CA ASP A 384 -42.60 1.41 -1.88
C ASP A 384 -43.53 0.42 -1.20
N LEU A 385 -44.59 -0.03 -1.91
CA LEU A 385 -45.52 -1.02 -1.41
C LEU A 385 -44.83 -2.35 -1.05
N LEU A 386 -43.95 -2.85 -1.91
CA LEU A 386 -43.18 -4.07 -1.66
C LEU A 386 -42.25 -3.93 -0.45
N THR A 387 -41.59 -2.79 -0.32
CA THR A 387 -40.69 -2.49 0.80
C THR A 387 -41.46 -2.42 2.14
N ILE A 388 -42.61 -1.73 2.17
CA ILE A 388 -43.43 -1.65 3.35
C ILE A 388 -43.99 -3.03 3.70
N THR A 389 -44.41 -3.81 2.72
CA THR A 389 -44.92 -5.19 2.91
C THR A 389 -43.84 -6.06 3.54
N ALA A 390 -42.61 -6.01 3.05
CA ALA A 390 -41.47 -6.76 3.60
C ALA A 390 -41.20 -6.40 5.07
N GLY A 391 -41.23 -5.11 5.40
CA GLY A 391 -41.07 -4.63 6.77
C GLY A 391 -42.17 -5.14 7.69
N ARG A 392 -43.43 -5.11 7.22
CA ARG A 392 -44.58 -5.63 7.95
C ARG A 392 -44.49 -7.15 8.15
N LEU A 393 -44.10 -7.91 7.14
CA LEU A 393 -43.88 -9.35 7.26
C LEU A 393 -42.80 -9.65 8.32
N LYS A 394 -41.63 -8.99 8.24
CA LYS A 394 -40.53 -9.17 9.21
C LYS A 394 -40.99 -8.91 10.65
N SER A 395 -41.81 -7.90 10.88
CA SER A 395 -42.33 -7.53 12.23
C SER A 395 -43.24 -8.59 12.86
N GLN A 396 -43.82 -9.48 12.05
CA GLN A 396 -44.72 -10.53 12.52
C GLN A 396 -44.03 -11.88 12.77
N LEU A 397 -42.71 -11.96 12.45
CA LEU A 397 -41.96 -13.22 12.46
C LEU A 397 -40.98 -13.28 13.64
N ARG A 398 -40.68 -14.50 14.08
CA ARG A 398 -39.63 -14.79 15.07
C ARG A 398 -38.28 -14.89 14.39
N ALA A 399 -37.20 -14.83 15.15
CA ALA A 399 -35.85 -15.01 14.65
C ALA A 399 -35.62 -16.39 13.98
N THR A 400 -36.45 -17.38 14.30
CA THR A 400 -36.41 -18.72 13.72
C THR A 400 -37.17 -18.84 12.40
N ASP A 401 -38.02 -17.88 12.08
CA ASP A 401 -38.83 -17.88 10.87
C ASP A 401 -38.09 -17.15 9.74
N VAL A 402 -38.39 -17.49 8.49
CA VAL A 402 -37.74 -16.91 7.31
C VAL A 402 -38.81 -16.32 6.40
N ALA A 403 -38.63 -15.04 6.01
CA ALA A 403 -39.42 -14.41 4.97
C ALA A 403 -38.59 -14.25 3.71
N ALA A 404 -39.18 -14.46 2.55
CA ALA A 404 -38.58 -14.31 1.24
C ALA A 404 -39.50 -13.61 0.25
N ARG A 405 -38.90 -12.99 -0.77
CA ARG A 405 -39.62 -12.53 -1.96
C ARG A 405 -39.25 -13.44 -3.14
N PHE A 406 -40.25 -13.98 -3.81
CA PHE A 406 -40.07 -14.92 -4.93
C PHE A 406 -39.97 -14.22 -6.28
N GLY A 407 -40.52 -13.03 -6.40
CA GLY A 407 -40.54 -12.17 -7.56
C GLY A 407 -41.90 -11.42 -7.67
N GLY A 408 -41.90 -10.29 -8.37
CA GLY A 408 -43.12 -9.49 -8.47
C GLY A 408 -43.75 -9.17 -7.10
N ASP A 409 -44.98 -9.60 -6.90
CA ASP A 409 -45.82 -9.42 -5.70
C ASP A 409 -45.92 -10.68 -4.82
N GLU A 410 -45.08 -11.71 -5.12
CA GLU A 410 -45.11 -12.98 -4.38
C GLU A 410 -44.09 -13.02 -3.26
N PHE A 411 -44.56 -13.39 -2.07
CA PHE A 411 -43.75 -13.60 -0.86
C PHE A 411 -43.95 -15.00 -0.31
N ALA A 412 -42.97 -15.50 0.40
CA ALA A 412 -43.06 -16.75 1.13
C ALA A 412 -42.62 -16.59 2.58
N VAL A 413 -43.24 -17.30 3.51
CA VAL A 413 -42.86 -17.35 4.91
C VAL A 413 -42.69 -18.80 5.35
N LEU A 414 -41.57 -19.11 5.96
CA LEU A 414 -41.24 -20.41 6.53
C LEU A 414 -41.31 -20.32 8.04
N LEU A 415 -42.25 -21.07 8.64
CA LEU A 415 -42.41 -21.17 10.09
C LEU A 415 -41.84 -22.51 10.57
N TYR A 416 -40.92 -22.46 11.55
CA TYR A 416 -40.31 -23.65 12.11
C TYR A 416 -40.85 -24.01 13.50
N GLY A 417 -41.08 -25.31 13.75
CA GLY A 417 -41.57 -25.81 15.04
C GLY A 417 -43.05 -25.50 15.29
N VAL A 418 -43.83 -25.53 14.24
CA VAL A 418 -45.32 -25.34 14.32
C VAL A 418 -45.93 -26.66 14.68
N ALA A 419 -46.81 -26.67 15.70
CA ALA A 419 -47.46 -27.90 16.13
C ALA A 419 -48.62 -28.32 15.25
N THR A 420 -49.47 -27.34 14.85
CA THR A 420 -50.72 -27.59 14.09
C THR A 420 -50.89 -26.58 12.96
N ALA A 421 -51.73 -26.93 11.97
CA ALA A 421 -52.14 -26.00 10.93
C ALA A 421 -52.85 -24.75 11.49
N THR A 422 -53.54 -24.86 12.61
CA THR A 422 -54.17 -23.76 13.30
C THR A 422 -53.16 -22.75 13.86
N ASP A 423 -51.97 -23.22 14.30
CA ASP A 423 -50.90 -22.35 14.77
C ASP A 423 -50.32 -21.52 13.62
N ALA A 424 -50.14 -22.14 12.45
CA ALA A 424 -49.72 -21.45 11.24
C ALA A 424 -50.77 -20.44 10.77
N ALA A 425 -52.06 -20.83 10.83
CA ALA A 425 -53.18 -19.95 10.48
C ALA A 425 -53.24 -18.69 11.35
N ARG A 426 -52.98 -18.81 12.66
CA ARG A 426 -52.91 -17.64 13.57
C ARG A 426 -51.78 -16.65 13.15
N VAL A 427 -50.65 -17.14 12.69
CA VAL A 427 -49.58 -16.27 12.16
C VAL A 427 -50.04 -15.62 10.86
N ALA A 428 -50.64 -16.37 9.95
CA ALA A 428 -51.13 -15.85 8.67
C ALA A 428 -52.24 -14.80 8.87
N GLU A 429 -53.17 -15.01 9.82
CA GLU A 429 -54.22 -14.01 10.18
C GLU A 429 -53.61 -12.71 10.71
N ARG A 430 -52.55 -12.80 11.53
CA ARG A 430 -51.85 -11.64 12.03
C ARG A 430 -51.15 -10.90 10.89
N ILE A 431 -50.53 -11.62 9.96
CA ILE A 431 -49.92 -11.05 8.75
C ILE A 431 -50.98 -10.35 7.92
N LEU A 432 -52.11 -11.01 7.58
CA LEU A 432 -53.19 -10.40 6.80
C LEU A 432 -53.69 -9.11 7.42
N ARG A 433 -53.92 -9.10 8.75
CA ARG A 433 -54.36 -7.91 9.47
C ARG A 433 -53.36 -6.76 9.32
N THR A 434 -52.09 -7.03 9.54
CA THR A 434 -51.01 -6.01 9.45
C THR A 434 -50.81 -5.52 8.01
N LEU A 435 -50.93 -6.40 7.01
CA LEU A 435 -50.88 -6.00 5.61
C LEU A 435 -52.05 -5.13 5.20
N GLY A 436 -53.26 -5.42 5.71
CA GLY A 436 -54.47 -4.63 5.44
C GLY A 436 -54.52 -3.25 6.09
N GLU A 437 -53.59 -2.90 6.99
CA GLU A 437 -53.47 -1.55 7.54
C GLU A 437 -53.10 -0.53 6.47
N PRO A 438 -53.53 0.75 6.58
CA PRO A 438 -53.15 1.78 5.61
C PRO A 438 -51.61 1.92 5.47
N MET A 439 -51.12 2.10 4.24
CA MET A 439 -49.73 2.31 3.90
C MET A 439 -49.55 3.71 3.26
N PRO A 440 -48.58 4.54 3.73
CA PRO A 440 -48.30 5.82 3.13
C PRO A 440 -47.50 5.63 1.84
N ILE A 441 -48.11 5.74 0.66
CA ILE A 441 -47.55 5.54 -0.63
C ILE A 441 -47.88 6.72 -1.55
N ALA A 442 -46.90 7.34 -2.17
CA ALA A 442 -47.07 8.51 -3.03
C ALA A 442 -47.98 9.62 -2.43
N GLY A 443 -47.81 9.90 -1.12
CA GLY A 443 -48.59 10.91 -0.39
C GLY A 443 -50.04 10.53 -0.11
N ARG A 444 -50.45 9.26 -0.34
CA ARG A 444 -51.80 8.75 -0.10
C ARG A 444 -51.78 7.55 0.87
N GLN A 445 -52.90 7.28 1.55
CA GLN A 445 -53.04 6.10 2.37
C GLN A 445 -53.70 4.99 1.54
N LEU A 446 -52.88 4.01 1.12
CA LEU A 446 -53.36 2.83 0.38
C LEU A 446 -53.62 1.67 1.34
N ARG A 447 -54.67 0.88 1.04
CA ARG A 447 -54.94 -0.42 1.67
C ARG A 447 -54.78 -1.49 0.59
N VAL A 448 -53.89 -2.45 0.83
CA VAL A 448 -53.69 -3.59 -0.06
C VAL A 448 -53.88 -4.85 0.76
N ASN A 449 -54.69 -5.77 0.26
CA ASN A 449 -54.90 -7.08 0.85
C ASN A 449 -53.90 -8.08 0.25
N ALA A 450 -53.85 -9.27 0.85
CA ALA A 450 -53.07 -10.38 0.35
C ALA A 450 -53.88 -11.69 0.40
N SER A 451 -53.56 -12.59 -0.53
CA SER A 451 -54.08 -13.96 -0.53
C SER A 451 -52.98 -14.88 0.01
N ILE A 452 -53.26 -15.71 1.00
CA ILE A 452 -52.29 -16.57 1.67
C ILE A 452 -52.70 -18.03 1.55
N GLY A 453 -51.79 -18.87 1.00
CA GLY A 453 -51.92 -20.33 1.05
C GLY A 453 -51.00 -20.93 2.11
N ILE A 454 -51.50 -21.84 2.90
CA ILE A 454 -50.76 -22.50 3.98
C ILE A 454 -50.61 -23.99 3.69
N ALA A 455 -49.40 -24.51 3.74
CA ALA A 455 -49.10 -25.94 3.72
C ALA A 455 -48.28 -26.34 4.95
N LEU A 456 -48.58 -27.49 5.52
CA LEU A 456 -47.87 -28.06 6.67
C LEU A 456 -47.08 -29.29 6.23
N SER A 457 -45.85 -29.43 6.68
CA SER A 457 -45.06 -30.64 6.41
C SER A 457 -45.64 -31.84 7.14
N THR A 458 -45.63 -32.99 6.48
CA THR A 458 -46.00 -34.29 7.06
C THR A 458 -44.76 -35.13 7.31
N PRO A 459 -44.78 -36.05 8.31
CA PRO A 459 -43.66 -36.99 8.45
C PRO A 459 -43.38 -37.75 7.14
N GLY A 460 -42.10 -37.86 6.77
CA GLY A 460 -41.69 -38.50 5.52
C GLY A 460 -41.88 -37.66 4.27
N MET A 461 -42.03 -36.32 4.38
CA MET A 461 -42.03 -35.40 3.25
C MET A 461 -40.65 -34.74 3.08
N PRO A 462 -39.72 -35.34 2.30
CA PRO A 462 -38.38 -34.82 2.14
C PRO A 462 -38.25 -33.74 1.08
N ASP A 463 -39.24 -33.61 0.16
CA ASP A 463 -39.15 -32.73 -1.00
C ASP A 463 -39.71 -31.33 -0.72
N PRO A 464 -38.83 -30.29 -0.70
CA PRO A 464 -39.26 -28.91 -0.59
C PRO A 464 -40.27 -28.49 -1.67
N ALA A 465 -40.14 -29.03 -2.88
CA ALA A 465 -41.02 -28.68 -3.99
C ALA A 465 -42.46 -29.09 -3.79
N ASP A 466 -42.73 -30.23 -3.12
CA ASP A 466 -44.10 -30.66 -2.82
C ASP A 466 -44.79 -29.74 -1.79
N LEU A 467 -44.05 -29.29 -0.76
CA LEU A 467 -44.62 -28.34 0.22
C LEU A 467 -44.85 -26.97 -0.42
N MET A 468 -43.97 -26.53 -1.33
CA MET A 468 -44.19 -25.30 -2.08
C MET A 468 -45.44 -25.38 -2.96
N ARG A 469 -45.58 -26.45 -3.75
CA ARG A 469 -46.74 -26.68 -4.61
C ARG A 469 -48.03 -26.69 -3.82
N ARG A 470 -48.07 -27.34 -2.67
CA ARG A 470 -49.27 -27.37 -1.80
C ARG A 470 -49.65 -25.98 -1.28
N ALA A 471 -48.65 -25.16 -0.87
CA ALA A 471 -48.91 -23.80 -0.42
C ALA A 471 -49.43 -22.91 -1.58
N ASP A 472 -48.89 -23.07 -2.77
CA ASP A 472 -49.32 -22.33 -3.96
C ASP A 472 -50.76 -22.67 -4.37
N VAL A 473 -51.12 -23.98 -4.39
CA VAL A 473 -52.48 -24.44 -4.64
C VAL A 473 -53.47 -23.81 -3.64
N ALA A 474 -53.11 -23.76 -2.36
CA ALA A 474 -53.94 -23.14 -1.32
C ALA A 474 -54.07 -21.62 -1.55
N MET A 475 -52.98 -20.93 -1.93
CA MET A 475 -53.00 -19.49 -2.24
C MET A 475 -53.90 -19.19 -3.45
N TYR A 476 -53.81 -20.00 -4.49
CA TYR A 476 -54.69 -19.89 -5.66
C TYR A 476 -56.15 -20.05 -5.28
N GLN A 477 -56.46 -21.00 -4.37
CA GLN A 477 -57.83 -21.17 -3.85
C GLN A 477 -58.28 -19.94 -3.05
N ALA A 478 -57.38 -19.30 -2.25
CA ALA A 478 -57.71 -18.06 -1.56
C ALA A 478 -58.06 -16.92 -2.55
N LYS A 479 -57.34 -16.80 -3.65
CA LYS A 479 -57.66 -15.85 -4.72
C LYS A 479 -59.06 -16.11 -5.36
N ARG A 480 -59.38 -17.37 -5.62
CA ARG A 480 -60.70 -17.76 -6.18
C ARG A 480 -61.87 -17.53 -5.22
N ASN A 481 -61.64 -17.76 -3.95
CA ASN A 481 -62.66 -17.62 -2.90
C ASN A 481 -62.95 -16.16 -2.46
N GLY A 482 -62.38 -15.16 -3.22
CA GLY A 482 -62.70 -13.75 -3.03
C GLY A 482 -61.53 -12.88 -2.55
N ARG A 483 -60.32 -13.39 -2.50
CA ARG A 483 -59.08 -12.67 -2.10
C ARG A 483 -59.13 -12.18 -0.63
N GLY A 484 -58.06 -11.56 -0.17
CA GLY A 484 -57.97 -10.99 1.16
C GLY A 484 -58.12 -12.00 2.30
N ARG A 485 -57.72 -13.24 2.10
CA ARG A 485 -57.90 -14.36 3.01
C ARG A 485 -56.79 -15.36 3.01
N LEU A 486 -56.81 -16.26 3.93
CA LEU A 486 -55.96 -17.44 3.95
C LEU A 486 -56.79 -18.71 3.61
N GLU A 487 -56.12 -19.68 3.03
CA GLU A 487 -56.62 -21.06 2.87
C GLU A 487 -55.53 -22.04 3.31
N ILE A 488 -55.98 -23.13 3.98
CA ILE A 488 -55.08 -24.20 4.39
C ILE A 488 -55.20 -25.31 3.34
N PHE A 489 -54.09 -25.81 2.85
CA PHE A 489 -54.07 -26.87 1.86
C PHE A 489 -54.84 -28.10 2.34
N ALA A 490 -55.71 -28.59 1.48
CA ALA A 490 -56.39 -29.88 1.59
C ALA A 490 -56.22 -30.61 0.24
N ASP A 491 -56.13 -31.95 0.26
CA ASP A 491 -55.84 -32.73 -0.94
C ASP A 491 -56.93 -32.58 -2.04
N GLU A 492 -58.16 -32.26 -1.64
CA GLU A 492 -59.26 -32.00 -2.59
C GLU A 492 -58.98 -30.76 -3.47
N MET A 493 -58.14 -29.82 -3.03
CA MET A 493 -57.80 -28.60 -3.80
C MET A 493 -57.00 -28.92 -5.05
N LEU A 494 -56.26 -30.03 -5.08
CA LEU A 494 -55.52 -30.49 -6.24
C LEU A 494 -56.42 -30.77 -7.42
N LEU A 495 -57.64 -31.20 -7.20
CA LEU A 495 -58.64 -31.51 -8.25
C LEU A 495 -59.12 -30.26 -8.98
N SER A 496 -59.03 -29.10 -8.37
CA SER A 496 -59.50 -27.81 -8.90
C SER A 496 -58.40 -26.88 -9.40
N PHE A 497 -57.13 -27.32 -9.34
CA PHE A 497 -55.97 -26.56 -9.81
C PHE A 497 -55.75 -26.77 -11.29
N PRO A 498 -55.58 -25.72 -12.12
CA PRO A 498 -55.27 -25.89 -13.55
C PRO A 498 -53.96 -26.61 -13.71
N HIS A 499 -53.90 -27.70 -14.42
CA HIS A 499 -52.66 -28.32 -14.91
C HIS A 499 -52.16 -27.49 -16.11
N GLU A 500 -51.09 -26.70 -15.93
CA GLU A 500 -50.29 -26.19 -17.02
C GLU A 500 -49.36 -27.28 -17.55
#